data_2aa907eede19526db9de065abcdd24a8
#
_entry.id   2aa907eede19526db9de065abcdd24a8
#
_cell.length_a   1.000
_cell.length_b   1.000
_cell.length_c   1.000
_cell.angle_alpha   90.00
_cell.angle_beta   90.00
_cell.angle_gamma   90.00
#
_symmetry.space_group_name_H-M   'P 1'
#
loop_
_entity.id
_entity.type
_entity.pdbx_description
1 polymer ?
#
loop_
_entity_poly.entity_id
_entity_poly.type
_entity_poly.pdbx_seq_one_letter_code
_entity_poly.pdbx_strand_id
1 'polypeptide(L)'
;MSIIKKECHNFTREEIERLSKLRIIKKNLVHVHGFPKSIAKTDILQSKEYFGQYGTIIKFYISYKINQDIKKVYSAYITYSNETEAACAILCVDSLLFDGKILRAFFGTTKYCSFFLNNQICQNLDKCIFLHQLPDEKDITINDDKIFTYDDHINLAKKIIQYSNPKTKDLFLKMQKPKKIIFPFFDFIYLSEEEKEHYFNSGKISYAKSESKVQKDNLINNFNISNSENKYVNNYNY
;
A
#
# COMPACT_ATOMS: atom_id res chain seq x y z
N MET A 1 8.58 31.18 -4.67
CA MET A 1 7.53 30.65 -5.57
C MET A 1 8.22 30.06 -6.79
N SER A 2 8.44 28.74 -6.82
CA SER A 2 8.96 28.07 -8.00
C SER A 2 7.81 27.88 -8.98
N ILE A 3 7.91 28.53 -10.12
CA ILE A 3 6.99 28.34 -11.26
C ILE A 3 7.25 26.91 -11.76
N ILE A 4 6.37 25.98 -11.42
CA ILE A 4 6.36 24.65 -12.01
C ILE A 4 6.11 24.85 -13.50
N LYS A 5 7.15 24.65 -14.33
CA LYS A 5 7.01 24.63 -15.78
C LYS A 5 6.01 23.53 -16.11
N LYS A 6 4.83 23.92 -16.55
CA LYS A 6 3.81 23.01 -17.07
C LYS A 6 4.35 22.48 -18.40
N GLU A 7 4.87 21.27 -18.41
CA GLU A 7 5.11 20.56 -19.66
C GLU A 7 3.73 20.27 -20.29
N CYS A 8 3.40 20.99 -21.35
CA CYS A 8 2.20 20.75 -22.11
C CYS A 8 2.40 19.50 -22.96
N HIS A 9 1.86 18.38 -22.51
CA HIS A 9 1.83 17.15 -23.30
C HIS A 9 0.53 17.12 -24.11
N ASN A 10 0.65 17.25 -25.44
CA ASN A 10 -0.50 17.08 -26.31
C ASN A 10 -0.62 15.59 -26.68
N PHE A 11 -1.31 14.84 -25.85
CA PHE A 11 -1.58 13.43 -26.10
C PHE A 11 -2.65 13.28 -27.22
N THR A 12 -2.41 12.31 -28.09
CA THR A 12 -3.42 11.87 -29.06
C THR A 12 -4.54 11.12 -28.32
N ARG A 13 -5.69 10.95 -28.97
CA ARG A 13 -6.81 10.19 -28.40
C ARG A 13 -6.42 8.75 -28.04
N GLU A 14 -5.62 8.11 -28.88
CA GLU A 14 -5.13 6.75 -28.67
C GLU A 14 -4.17 6.67 -27.46
N GLU A 15 -3.29 7.67 -27.30
CA GLU A 15 -2.40 7.77 -26.14
C GLU A 15 -3.20 8.00 -24.86
N ILE A 16 -4.21 8.86 -24.87
CA ILE A 16 -5.10 9.09 -23.71
C ILE A 16 -5.78 7.80 -23.31
N GLU A 17 -6.34 7.04 -24.27
CA GLU A 17 -6.98 5.76 -23.98
C GLU A 17 -6.00 4.77 -23.36
N ARG A 18 -4.83 4.59 -23.95
CA ARG A 18 -3.76 3.72 -23.43
C ARG A 18 -3.31 4.13 -22.02
N LEU A 19 -3.00 5.41 -21.82
CA LEU A 19 -2.53 5.92 -20.52
C LEU A 19 -3.61 5.86 -19.44
N SER A 20 -4.88 6.01 -19.78
CA SER A 20 -5.98 5.91 -18.83
C SER A 20 -6.12 4.52 -18.20
N LYS A 21 -5.77 3.48 -18.96
CA LYS A 21 -5.77 2.07 -18.52
C LYS A 21 -4.53 1.72 -17.71
N LEU A 22 -3.43 2.47 -17.89
CA LEU A 22 -2.16 2.18 -17.23
C LEU A 22 -2.27 2.37 -15.70
N ARG A 23 -1.66 1.45 -14.97
CA ARG A 23 -1.47 1.52 -13.52
C ARG A 23 0.01 1.56 -13.21
N ILE A 24 0.39 2.34 -12.21
CA ILE A 24 1.77 2.54 -11.81
C ILE A 24 1.88 2.19 -10.34
N ILE A 25 2.85 1.34 -10.02
CA ILE A 25 3.13 0.96 -8.63
C ILE A 25 3.85 2.12 -7.94
N LYS A 26 3.25 2.61 -6.86
CA LYS A 26 3.88 3.59 -5.98
C LYS A 26 4.63 2.87 -4.86
N LYS A 27 5.96 2.84 -4.96
CA LYS A 27 6.82 2.12 -4.00
C LYS A 27 6.75 2.67 -2.57
N ASN A 28 6.29 3.90 -2.38
CA ASN A 28 6.07 4.48 -1.05
C ASN A 28 4.61 4.44 -0.58
N LEU A 29 3.71 3.82 -1.33
CA LEU A 29 2.30 3.65 -1.00
C LEU A 29 2.02 2.19 -0.64
N VAL A 30 1.51 1.96 0.54
CA VAL A 30 1.04 0.65 1.01
C VAL A 30 -0.48 0.59 0.92
N HIS A 31 -1.00 -0.47 0.35
CA HIS A 31 -2.40 -0.83 0.41
C HIS A 31 -2.55 -2.04 1.32
N VAL A 32 -3.31 -1.91 2.38
CA VAL A 32 -3.58 -3.00 3.31
C VAL A 32 -5.08 -3.28 3.34
N HIS A 33 -5.42 -4.56 3.31
CA HIS A 33 -6.79 -5.05 3.24
C HIS A 33 -7.06 -6.08 4.35
N GLY A 34 -8.31 -6.16 4.78
CA GLY A 34 -8.77 -7.17 5.73
C GLY A 34 -8.96 -6.68 7.17
N PHE A 35 -8.93 -5.38 7.42
CA PHE A 35 -9.10 -4.86 8.79
C PHE A 35 -10.47 -5.18 9.38
N PRO A 36 -10.52 -5.60 10.66
CA PRO A 36 -11.76 -5.60 11.42
C PRO A 36 -12.26 -4.16 11.66
N LYS A 37 -13.57 -3.98 11.77
CA LYS A 37 -14.19 -2.68 11.99
C LYS A 37 -13.66 -1.98 13.27
N SER A 38 -13.30 -2.75 14.28
CA SER A 38 -12.85 -2.29 15.60
C SER A 38 -11.63 -1.37 15.52
N ILE A 39 -10.69 -1.65 14.60
CA ILE A 39 -9.44 -0.88 14.44
C ILE A 39 -9.41 -0.03 13.16
N ALA A 40 -10.43 -0.09 12.32
CA ALA A 40 -10.50 0.67 11.07
C ALA A 40 -10.77 2.16 11.33
N LYS A 41 -9.90 2.79 12.12
CA LYS A 41 -9.92 4.22 12.46
C LYS A 41 -8.54 4.80 12.21
N THR A 42 -8.50 6.01 11.66
CA THR A 42 -7.25 6.67 11.25
C THR A 42 -6.31 6.90 12.43
N ASP A 43 -6.83 7.43 13.54
CA ASP A 43 -6.09 7.69 14.79
C ASP A 43 -5.44 6.42 15.36
N ILE A 44 -6.15 5.29 15.32
CA ILE A 44 -5.65 4.01 15.79
C ILE A 44 -4.56 3.50 14.85
N LEU A 45 -4.86 3.38 13.55
CA LEU A 45 -3.95 2.75 12.60
C LEU A 45 -2.68 3.57 12.32
N GLN A 46 -2.70 4.90 12.52
CA GLN A 46 -1.51 5.74 12.39
C GLN A 46 -0.60 5.71 13.62
N SER A 47 -1.07 5.15 14.74
CA SER A 47 -0.28 5.13 15.97
C SER A 47 0.97 4.24 15.84
N LYS A 48 1.92 4.41 16.78
CA LYS A 48 3.17 3.63 16.80
C LYS A 48 2.98 2.15 17.18
N GLU A 49 1.83 1.78 17.70
CA GLU A 49 1.45 0.39 17.95
C GLU A 49 1.03 -0.34 16.67
N TYR A 50 0.75 0.43 15.61
CA TYR A 50 0.32 -0.07 14.30
C TYR A 50 1.28 0.40 13.19
N PHE A 51 0.79 1.18 12.23
CA PHE A 51 1.58 1.56 11.04
C PHE A 51 2.60 2.68 11.29
N GLY A 52 2.39 3.52 12.29
CA GLY A 52 3.32 4.60 12.62
C GLY A 52 4.70 4.14 13.10
N GLN A 53 4.84 2.86 13.45
CA GLN A 53 6.14 2.28 13.81
C GLN A 53 7.06 2.07 12.60
N TYR A 54 6.52 1.91 11.40
CA TYR A 54 7.31 1.59 10.21
C TYR A 54 7.90 2.82 9.50
N GLY A 55 7.52 4.01 9.91
CA GLY A 55 8.07 5.24 9.35
C GLY A 55 7.15 6.46 9.44
N THR A 56 7.52 7.50 8.70
CA THR A 56 6.77 8.76 8.66
C THR A 56 5.63 8.66 7.66
N ILE A 57 4.41 8.70 8.16
CA ILE A 57 3.19 8.66 7.34
C ILE A 57 2.91 10.06 6.80
N ILE A 58 2.90 10.21 5.47
CA ILE A 58 2.60 11.46 4.76
C ILE A 58 1.11 11.61 4.49
N LYS A 59 0.47 10.49 4.05
CA LYS A 59 -0.98 10.46 3.79
C LYS A 59 -1.54 9.13 4.28
N PHE A 60 -2.75 9.20 4.83
CA PHE A 60 -3.46 8.02 5.31
C PHE A 60 -4.94 8.11 4.91
N TYR A 61 -5.45 7.06 4.32
CA TYR A 61 -6.83 7.00 3.88
C TYR A 61 -7.43 5.63 4.17
N ILE A 62 -8.63 5.58 4.75
CA ILE A 62 -9.39 4.35 4.97
C ILE A 62 -10.56 4.31 3.99
N SER A 63 -10.72 3.17 3.34
CA SER A 63 -11.87 2.85 2.50
C SER A 63 -12.55 1.58 3.00
N TYR A 64 -13.75 1.33 2.53
CA TYR A 64 -14.40 0.03 2.71
C TYR A 64 -15.14 -0.37 1.44
N LYS A 65 -15.25 -1.67 1.25
CA LYS A 65 -16.13 -2.30 0.24
C LYS A 65 -17.14 -3.16 0.95
N ILE A 66 -18.29 -3.32 0.32
CA ILE A 66 -19.30 -4.28 0.76
C ILE A 66 -19.06 -5.55 -0.04
N ASN A 67 -18.82 -6.67 0.65
CA ASN A 67 -18.66 -7.97 0.01
C ASN A 67 -20.02 -8.59 -0.35
N GLN A 68 -20.00 -9.77 -0.97
CA GLN A 68 -21.22 -10.51 -1.37
C GLN A 68 -22.15 -10.83 -0.18
N ASP A 69 -21.58 -10.99 1.03
CA ASP A 69 -22.35 -11.22 2.28
C ASP A 69 -22.84 -9.92 2.94
N ILE A 70 -22.83 -8.78 2.23
CA ILE A 70 -23.24 -7.46 2.70
C ILE A 70 -22.40 -6.98 3.92
N LYS A 71 -21.21 -7.54 4.12
CA LYS A 71 -20.30 -7.14 5.19
C LYS A 71 -19.29 -6.11 4.68
N LYS A 72 -19.01 -5.08 5.48
CA LYS A 72 -17.97 -4.10 5.17
C LYS A 72 -16.58 -4.71 5.40
N VAL A 73 -15.76 -4.66 4.37
CA VAL A 73 -14.33 -5.02 4.41
C VAL A 73 -13.52 -3.75 4.29
N TYR A 74 -12.73 -3.45 5.32
CA TYR A 74 -11.95 -2.22 5.40
C TYR A 74 -10.56 -2.39 4.81
N SER A 75 -10.11 -1.33 4.16
CA SER A 75 -8.76 -1.22 3.59
C SER A 75 -8.15 0.12 3.98
N ALA A 76 -6.82 0.18 4.08
CA ALA A 76 -6.08 1.42 4.29
C ALA A 76 -5.08 1.65 3.15
N TYR A 77 -4.94 2.90 2.74
CA TYR A 77 -3.93 3.40 1.83
C TYR A 77 -3.00 4.31 2.62
N ILE A 78 -1.73 3.94 2.70
CA ILE A 78 -0.75 4.58 3.58
C ILE A 78 0.43 5.02 2.73
N THR A 79 0.62 6.34 2.58
CA THR A 79 1.78 6.88 1.89
C THR A 79 2.85 7.22 2.92
N TYR A 80 3.98 6.55 2.82
CA TYR A 80 5.16 6.80 3.64
C TYR A 80 6.09 7.83 3.00
N SER A 81 7.05 8.34 3.78
CA SER A 81 8.03 9.30 3.30
C SER A 81 8.96 8.71 2.23
N ASN A 82 9.22 7.41 2.28
CA ASN A 82 10.09 6.70 1.35
C ASN A 82 9.65 5.24 1.13
N GLU A 83 10.28 4.60 0.14
CA GLU A 83 9.98 3.23 -0.26
C GLU A 83 10.42 2.16 0.75
N THR A 84 11.47 2.43 1.54
CA THR A 84 11.96 1.49 2.56
C THR A 84 10.97 1.33 3.70
N GLU A 85 10.38 2.45 4.17
CA GLU A 85 9.34 2.45 5.19
C GLU A 85 8.10 1.66 4.74
N ALA A 86 7.69 1.87 3.49
CA ALA A 86 6.57 1.15 2.89
C ALA A 86 6.85 -0.35 2.76
N ALA A 87 8.05 -0.72 2.28
CA ALA A 87 8.46 -2.11 2.16
C ALA A 87 8.51 -2.81 3.52
N CYS A 88 8.99 -2.11 4.56
CA CYS A 88 8.98 -2.60 5.93
C CYS A 88 7.55 -2.91 6.40
N ALA A 89 6.62 -1.97 6.22
CA ALA A 89 5.23 -2.17 6.60
C ALA A 89 4.59 -3.37 5.88
N ILE A 90 4.88 -3.53 4.58
CA ILE A 90 4.37 -4.67 3.79
C ILE A 90 4.88 -5.99 4.38
N LEU A 91 6.21 -6.12 4.56
CA LEU A 91 6.81 -7.38 5.01
C LEU A 91 6.42 -7.75 6.45
N CYS A 92 6.11 -6.77 7.30
CA CYS A 92 5.69 -7.02 8.67
C CYS A 92 4.19 -7.36 8.80
N VAL A 93 3.35 -6.82 7.93
CA VAL A 93 1.89 -6.87 8.11
C VAL A 93 1.22 -7.86 7.17
N ASP A 94 1.86 -8.17 6.04
CA ASP A 94 1.27 -9.12 5.11
C ASP A 94 1.14 -10.50 5.73
N SER A 95 0.00 -11.14 5.46
CA SER A 95 -0.38 -12.45 6.01
C SER A 95 -0.59 -12.50 7.53
N LEU A 96 -0.53 -11.36 8.22
CA LEU A 96 -0.80 -11.28 9.65
C LEU A 96 -2.25 -11.69 9.94
N LEU A 97 -2.43 -12.65 10.83
CA LEU A 97 -3.75 -13.03 11.33
C LEU A 97 -4.10 -12.13 12.51
N PHE A 98 -4.99 -11.19 12.29
CA PHE A 98 -5.39 -10.20 13.28
C PHE A 98 -6.90 -10.26 13.52
N ASP A 99 -7.31 -10.52 14.77
CA ASP A 99 -8.73 -10.65 15.18
C ASP A 99 -9.51 -11.61 14.25
N GLY A 100 -8.93 -12.77 13.97
CA GLY A 100 -9.51 -13.81 13.11
C GLY A 100 -9.57 -13.47 11.62
N LYS A 101 -8.92 -12.38 11.18
CA LYS A 101 -8.85 -11.96 9.78
C LYS A 101 -7.40 -11.90 9.31
N ILE A 102 -7.17 -12.38 8.11
CA ILE A 102 -5.87 -12.29 7.44
C ILE A 102 -5.75 -10.91 6.82
N LEU A 103 -4.72 -10.15 7.22
CA LEU A 103 -4.36 -8.91 6.58
C LEU A 103 -3.52 -9.21 5.33
N ARG A 104 -3.78 -8.47 4.25
CA ARG A 104 -2.97 -8.49 3.04
C ARG A 104 -2.40 -7.10 2.82
N ALA A 105 -1.08 -7.03 2.66
CA ALA A 105 -0.36 -5.79 2.45
C ALA A 105 0.52 -5.87 1.20
N PHE A 106 0.40 -4.87 0.33
CA PHE A 106 1.16 -4.78 -0.91
C PHE A 106 1.30 -3.33 -1.36
N PHE A 107 2.17 -3.06 -2.32
CA PHE A 107 2.32 -1.72 -2.86
C PHE A 107 1.04 -1.26 -3.54
N GLY A 108 0.60 -0.06 -3.20
CA GLY A 108 -0.54 0.56 -3.86
C GLY A 108 -0.21 1.01 -5.28
N THR A 109 -1.23 1.06 -6.11
CA THR A 109 -1.13 1.56 -7.48
C THR A 109 -1.81 2.91 -7.61
N THR A 110 -1.37 3.70 -8.59
CA THR A 110 -2.02 4.92 -9.01
C THR A 110 -2.26 4.91 -10.52
N LYS A 111 -3.02 5.86 -11.01
CA LYS A 111 -3.26 6.10 -12.43
C LYS A 111 -3.05 7.57 -12.76
N TYR A 112 -3.10 7.91 -14.03
CA TYR A 112 -3.09 9.31 -14.45
C TYR A 112 -4.35 10.04 -14.07
N CYS A 113 -4.21 11.30 -13.72
CA CYS A 113 -5.32 12.21 -13.56
C CYS A 113 -5.95 12.50 -14.94
N SER A 114 -7.26 12.41 -15.04
CA SER A 114 -7.98 12.70 -16.30
C SER A 114 -7.74 14.14 -16.77
N PHE A 115 -7.65 15.10 -15.87
CA PHE A 115 -7.31 16.48 -16.21
C PHE A 115 -5.91 16.60 -16.82
N PHE A 116 -4.93 15.86 -16.27
CA PHE A 116 -3.59 15.82 -16.84
C PHE A 116 -3.57 15.24 -18.25
N LEU A 117 -4.23 14.10 -18.44
CA LEU A 117 -4.30 13.46 -19.77
C LEU A 117 -4.98 14.34 -20.82
N ASN A 118 -6.00 15.12 -20.43
CA ASN A 118 -6.71 16.03 -21.31
C ASN A 118 -6.09 17.44 -21.37
N ASN A 119 -4.86 17.61 -20.89
CA ASN A 119 -4.15 18.88 -20.84
C ASN A 119 -4.93 19.99 -20.11
N GLN A 120 -5.75 19.63 -19.15
CA GLN A 120 -6.56 20.53 -18.32
C GLN A 120 -5.91 20.77 -16.95
N ILE A 121 -6.24 21.90 -16.33
CA ILE A 121 -5.77 22.21 -14.98
C ILE A 121 -6.58 21.38 -13.99
N CYS A 122 -5.88 20.56 -13.18
CA CYS A 122 -6.52 19.84 -12.09
C CYS A 122 -6.81 20.81 -10.93
N GLN A 123 -8.09 20.97 -10.60
CA GLN A 123 -8.53 21.87 -9.53
C GLN A 123 -8.03 21.43 -8.14
N ASN A 124 -7.67 20.15 -7.97
CA ASN A 124 -7.15 19.59 -6.73
C ASN A 124 -5.67 19.23 -6.83
N LEU A 125 -4.86 19.96 -7.59
CA LEU A 125 -3.47 19.60 -7.90
C LEU A 125 -2.67 19.17 -6.66
N ASP A 126 -2.73 19.95 -5.58
CA ASP A 126 -1.97 19.70 -4.34
C ASP A 126 -2.48 18.47 -3.55
N LYS A 127 -3.74 18.13 -3.70
CA LYS A 127 -4.40 17.02 -2.99
C LYS A 127 -4.74 15.84 -3.90
N CYS A 128 -4.45 15.97 -5.19
CA CYS A 128 -4.78 14.92 -6.14
C CYS A 128 -3.98 13.65 -5.85
N ILE A 129 -4.67 12.53 -5.80
CA ILE A 129 -4.06 11.21 -5.56
C ILE A 129 -3.54 10.57 -6.86
N PHE A 130 -3.88 11.14 -8.01
CA PHE A 130 -3.48 10.67 -9.33
C PHE A 130 -2.24 11.40 -9.84
N LEU A 131 -1.56 10.81 -10.83
CA LEU A 131 -0.32 11.34 -11.39
C LEU A 131 -0.58 12.50 -12.37
N HIS A 132 0.28 13.52 -12.30
CA HIS A 132 0.34 14.67 -13.20
C HIS A 132 1.70 14.79 -13.92
N GLN A 133 2.44 13.69 -13.97
CA GLN A 133 3.70 13.58 -14.71
C GLN A 133 3.81 12.20 -15.32
N LEU A 134 4.54 12.07 -16.42
CA LEU A 134 4.82 10.76 -17.00
C LEU A 134 5.71 9.92 -16.06
N PRO A 135 5.63 8.59 -16.12
CA PRO A 135 6.42 7.72 -15.25
C PRO A 135 7.90 7.82 -15.63
N ASP A 136 8.75 7.75 -14.61
CA ASP A 136 10.17 7.55 -14.79
C ASP A 136 10.47 6.13 -15.27
N GLU A 137 11.66 5.93 -15.88
CA GLU A 137 12.14 4.60 -16.28
C GLU A 137 12.19 3.59 -15.10
N LYS A 138 12.29 4.11 -13.87
CA LYS A 138 12.30 3.32 -12.63
C LYS A 138 10.92 2.92 -12.14
N ASP A 139 9.88 3.48 -12.72
CA ASP A 139 8.51 3.19 -12.33
C ASP A 139 8.05 1.84 -12.90
N ILE A 140 7.36 1.09 -12.08
CA ILE A 140 6.79 -0.19 -12.51
C ILE A 140 5.38 0.08 -12.99
N THR A 141 5.19 -0.10 -14.30
CA THR A 141 3.89 0.05 -14.95
C THR A 141 3.21 -1.30 -15.11
N ILE A 142 1.91 -1.32 -14.90
CA ILE A 142 1.02 -2.47 -15.08
C ILE A 142 0.01 -2.11 -16.16
N ASN A 143 -0.13 -2.97 -17.16
CA ASN A 143 -1.13 -2.89 -18.21
C ASN A 143 -1.73 -4.29 -18.42
N ASP A 144 -2.63 -4.41 -19.39
CA ASP A 144 -3.32 -5.68 -19.68
C ASP A 144 -2.32 -6.81 -20.05
N ASP A 145 -1.14 -6.48 -20.59
CA ASP A 145 -0.12 -7.43 -21.01
C ASP A 145 0.87 -7.80 -19.89
N LYS A 146 0.94 -6.99 -18.82
CA LYS A 146 1.89 -7.16 -17.73
C LYS A 146 1.17 -7.20 -16.40
N ILE A 147 0.92 -8.42 -15.94
CA ILE A 147 0.35 -8.67 -14.60
C ILE A 147 1.48 -8.58 -13.58
N PHE A 148 1.26 -7.79 -12.52
CA PHE A 148 2.13 -7.75 -11.35
C PHE A 148 1.45 -8.54 -10.24
N THR A 149 2.01 -9.70 -9.94
CA THR A 149 1.43 -10.66 -9.02
C THR A 149 1.64 -10.26 -7.56
N TYR A 150 0.96 -10.93 -6.66
CA TYR A 150 1.18 -10.77 -5.23
C TYR A 150 2.63 -11.07 -4.82
N ASP A 151 3.20 -12.16 -5.35
CA ASP A 151 4.58 -12.54 -5.07
C ASP A 151 5.57 -11.48 -5.57
N ASP A 152 5.26 -10.79 -6.68
CA ASP A 152 6.09 -9.69 -7.18
C ASP A 152 6.11 -8.51 -6.22
N HIS A 153 4.99 -8.18 -5.56
CA HIS A 153 4.96 -7.14 -4.53
C HIS A 153 5.86 -7.51 -3.34
N ILE A 154 5.80 -8.74 -2.87
CA ILE A 154 6.62 -9.22 -1.75
C ILE A 154 8.10 -9.26 -2.14
N ASN A 155 8.42 -9.76 -3.34
CA ASN A 155 9.78 -9.79 -3.84
C ASN A 155 10.36 -8.38 -4.05
N LEU A 156 9.55 -7.44 -4.53
CA LEU A 156 9.94 -6.03 -4.63
C LEU A 156 10.24 -5.44 -3.24
N ALA A 157 9.39 -5.69 -2.26
CA ALA A 157 9.60 -5.22 -0.89
C ALA A 157 10.91 -5.78 -0.30
N LYS A 158 11.17 -7.09 -0.46
CA LYS A 158 12.44 -7.73 -0.05
C LYS A 158 13.65 -7.07 -0.72
N LYS A 159 13.60 -6.83 -2.02
CA LYS A 159 14.67 -6.14 -2.76
C LYS A 159 14.92 -4.74 -2.22
N ILE A 160 13.87 -3.94 -2.00
CA ILE A 160 14.01 -2.59 -1.44
C ILE A 160 14.73 -2.64 -0.08
N ILE A 161 14.34 -3.55 0.81
CA ILE A 161 14.99 -3.69 2.12
C ILE A 161 16.45 -4.15 1.97
N GLN A 162 16.72 -5.09 1.06
CA GLN A 162 18.08 -5.60 0.82
C GLN A 162 19.04 -4.50 0.37
N TYR A 163 18.59 -3.63 -0.53
CA TYR A 163 19.39 -2.54 -1.09
C TYR A 163 19.29 -1.23 -0.29
N SER A 164 18.49 -1.20 0.78
CA SER A 164 18.42 -0.01 1.64
C SER A 164 19.76 0.26 2.31
N ASN A 165 20.06 1.55 2.49
CA ASN A 165 21.30 1.99 3.15
C ASN A 165 21.40 1.35 4.57
N PRO A 166 22.57 0.84 5.01
CA PRO A 166 22.78 0.34 6.35
C PRO A 166 22.33 1.30 7.46
N LYS A 167 22.52 2.62 7.26
CA LYS A 167 22.04 3.65 8.21
C LYS A 167 20.52 3.63 8.38
N THR A 168 19.77 3.30 7.35
CA THR A 168 18.31 3.18 7.43
C THR A 168 17.91 1.95 8.25
N LYS A 169 18.62 0.84 8.07
CA LYS A 169 18.43 -0.37 8.90
C LYS A 169 18.72 -0.07 10.38
N ASP A 170 19.83 0.61 10.67
CA ASP A 170 20.20 1.01 12.03
C ASP A 170 19.18 1.97 12.65
N LEU A 171 18.55 2.83 11.87
CA LEU A 171 17.50 3.73 12.33
C LEU A 171 16.27 2.94 12.80
N PHE A 172 15.81 1.97 12.03
CA PHE A 172 14.69 1.10 12.41
C PHE A 172 15.00 0.28 13.66
N LEU A 173 16.21 -0.28 13.76
CA LEU A 173 16.65 -1.07 14.92
C LEU A 173 16.76 -0.24 16.20
N LYS A 174 17.04 1.07 16.08
CA LYS A 174 17.15 2.02 17.21
C LYS A 174 15.83 2.67 17.62
N MET A 175 14.76 2.49 16.84
CA MET A 175 13.47 3.05 17.21
C MET A 175 12.98 2.49 18.54
N GLN A 176 12.60 3.36 19.47
CA GLN A 176 12.06 2.91 20.75
C GLN A 176 10.79 2.09 20.52
N LYS A 177 10.84 0.83 20.96
CA LYS A 177 9.69 -0.06 20.88
C LYS A 177 8.57 0.48 21.77
N PRO A 178 7.33 0.62 21.29
CA PRO A 178 6.22 1.02 22.13
C PRO A 178 5.98 0.00 23.26
N LYS A 179 5.44 0.46 24.39
CA LYS A 179 5.13 -0.41 25.54
C LYS A 179 4.15 -1.53 25.19
N LYS A 180 3.26 -1.25 24.24
CA LYS A 180 2.29 -2.22 23.71
C LYS A 180 2.52 -2.36 22.22
N ILE A 181 2.86 -3.58 21.80
CA ILE A 181 3.04 -3.95 20.40
C ILE A 181 1.77 -4.62 19.93
N ILE A 182 1.20 -4.13 18.85
CA ILE A 182 0.02 -4.72 18.21
C ILE A 182 0.42 -5.34 16.87
N PHE A 183 1.21 -4.61 16.08
CA PHE A 183 1.78 -5.11 14.82
C PHE A 183 3.27 -5.42 14.99
N PRO A 184 3.81 -6.41 14.24
CA PRO A 184 5.21 -6.81 14.34
C PRO A 184 6.17 -5.66 14.04
N PHE A 185 7.31 -5.62 14.73
CA PHE A 185 8.39 -4.68 14.47
C PHE A 185 9.21 -5.03 13.22
N PHE A 186 10.01 -4.08 12.78
CA PHE A 186 10.92 -4.25 11.66
C PHE A 186 11.91 -5.41 11.83
N ASP A 187 12.47 -5.62 13.01
CA ASP A 187 13.37 -6.73 13.31
C ASP A 187 12.72 -8.10 13.08
N PHE A 188 11.39 -8.18 13.15
CA PHE A 188 10.62 -9.37 12.82
C PHE A 188 10.91 -9.94 11.42
N ILE A 189 11.27 -9.10 10.45
CA ILE A 189 11.58 -9.52 9.07
C ILE A 189 12.79 -10.47 9.04
N TYR A 190 13.71 -10.33 10.00
CA TYR A 190 14.96 -11.09 10.08
C TYR A 190 14.90 -12.30 11.00
N LEU A 191 13.78 -12.51 11.71
CA LEU A 191 13.62 -13.67 12.57
C LEU A 191 13.45 -14.96 11.74
N SER A 192 13.97 -16.06 12.25
CA SER A 192 13.65 -17.40 11.73
C SER A 192 12.16 -17.71 11.92
N GLU A 193 11.64 -18.70 11.21
CA GLU A 193 10.24 -19.09 11.37
C GLU A 193 9.94 -19.60 12.79
N GLU A 194 10.90 -20.27 13.44
CA GLU A 194 10.79 -20.72 14.83
C GLU A 194 10.72 -19.56 15.81
N GLU A 195 11.56 -18.52 15.61
CA GLU A 195 11.54 -17.31 16.42
C GLU A 195 10.24 -16.52 16.20
N LYS A 196 9.71 -16.47 14.99
CA LYS A 196 8.42 -15.87 14.67
C LYS A 196 7.28 -16.58 15.39
N GLU A 197 7.27 -17.93 15.37
CA GLU A 197 6.29 -18.73 16.10
C GLU A 197 6.36 -18.46 17.62
N HIS A 198 7.55 -18.42 18.19
CA HIS A 198 7.74 -18.11 19.61
C HIS A 198 7.26 -16.70 19.96
N TYR A 199 7.54 -15.71 19.11
CA TYR A 199 7.09 -14.33 19.28
C TYR A 199 5.56 -14.24 19.32
N PHE A 200 4.85 -15.06 18.53
CA PHE A 200 3.39 -15.05 18.44
C PHE A 200 2.68 -15.95 19.43
N ASN A 201 3.33 -17.01 19.90
CA ASN A 201 2.76 -17.89 20.93
C ASN A 201 2.58 -17.18 22.29
N SER A 202 3.25 -16.06 22.51
CA SER A 202 3.07 -15.18 23.67
C SER A 202 1.96 -14.14 23.52
N GLY A 203 1.31 -14.03 22.35
CA GLY A 203 0.33 -12.98 22.02
C GLY A 203 -0.83 -13.46 21.13
N LYS A 204 -1.82 -12.60 20.97
CA LYS A 204 -3.03 -12.85 20.16
C LYS A 204 -2.81 -12.70 18.63
N ILE A 205 -1.56 -12.71 18.17
CA ILE A 205 -1.17 -12.42 16.81
C ILE A 205 -0.49 -13.67 16.23
N SER A 206 -0.89 -14.09 15.05
CA SER A 206 -0.27 -15.17 14.29
C SER A 206 -0.29 -14.88 12.80
N TYR A 207 0.59 -15.55 12.04
CA TYR A 207 0.52 -15.51 10.58
C TYR A 207 -0.34 -16.65 10.04
N ALA A 208 -1.01 -16.38 8.93
CA ALA A 208 -1.69 -17.44 8.21
C ALA A 208 -0.65 -18.42 7.67
N LYS A 209 -0.83 -19.73 7.93
CA LYS A 209 -0.06 -20.78 7.28
C LYS A 209 -0.18 -20.57 5.76
N SER A 210 0.91 -20.74 5.02
CA SER A 210 0.97 -20.55 3.57
C SER A 210 -0.19 -21.24 2.87
N GLU A 211 -1.18 -20.47 2.44
CA GLU A 211 -2.25 -20.96 1.59
C GLU A 211 -1.68 -21.30 0.21
N SER A 212 -2.26 -22.30 -0.45
CA SER A 212 -1.85 -22.69 -1.79
C SER A 212 -1.89 -21.48 -2.75
N LYS A 213 -0.93 -21.41 -3.67
CA LYS A 213 -0.73 -20.33 -4.64
C LYS A 213 -2.03 -19.88 -5.35
N VAL A 214 -2.95 -20.82 -5.61
CA VAL A 214 -4.22 -20.60 -6.32
C VAL A 214 -5.20 -19.69 -5.55
N GLN A 215 -5.24 -19.74 -4.23
CA GLN A 215 -6.13 -18.86 -3.45
C GLN A 215 -5.58 -17.44 -3.32
N LYS A 216 -4.24 -17.27 -3.33
CA LYS A 216 -3.59 -15.96 -3.31
C LYS A 216 -3.88 -15.14 -4.58
N ASP A 217 -3.78 -15.78 -5.74
CA ASP A 217 -3.98 -15.14 -7.04
C ASP A 217 -5.45 -14.72 -7.26
N ASN A 218 -6.41 -15.54 -6.80
CA ASN A 218 -7.84 -15.22 -6.88
C ASN A 218 -8.24 -13.99 -6.05
N LEU A 219 -7.60 -13.78 -4.90
CA LEU A 219 -7.84 -12.60 -4.07
C LEU A 219 -7.34 -11.31 -4.74
N ILE A 220 -6.23 -11.35 -5.45
CA ILE A 220 -5.66 -10.18 -6.14
C ILE A 220 -6.39 -9.89 -7.43
N ASN A 221 -6.76 -10.91 -8.21
CA ASN A 221 -7.52 -10.73 -9.44
C ASN A 221 -8.88 -10.10 -9.17
N ASN A 222 -9.58 -10.51 -8.11
CA ASN A 222 -10.78 -9.82 -7.64
C ASN A 222 -10.53 -8.36 -7.21
N PHE A 223 -9.29 -8.03 -6.80
CA PHE A 223 -8.88 -6.68 -6.43
C PHE A 223 -8.60 -5.78 -7.64
N ASN A 224 -7.96 -6.31 -8.67
CA ASN A 224 -7.64 -5.55 -9.88
C ASN A 224 -8.88 -5.23 -10.71
N ILE A 225 -9.85 -6.14 -10.80
CA ILE A 225 -11.13 -5.92 -11.48
C ILE A 225 -11.98 -4.88 -10.72
N SER A 226 -11.94 -4.85 -9.40
CA SER A 226 -12.77 -3.95 -8.58
C SER A 226 -12.21 -2.52 -8.45
N ASN A 227 -10.97 -2.26 -8.87
CA ASN A 227 -10.40 -0.90 -8.94
C ASN A 227 -10.94 -0.07 -10.12
N SER A 228 -11.66 -0.69 -11.08
CA SER A 228 -12.31 0.03 -12.18
C SER A 228 -13.64 0.69 -11.81
N GLU A 229 -14.28 0.28 -10.71
CA GLU A 229 -15.63 0.72 -10.31
C GLU A 229 -15.71 1.50 -8.99
N ASN A 230 -14.61 2.01 -8.46
CA ASN A 230 -14.67 2.82 -7.24
C ASN A 230 -15.41 4.13 -7.47
N LYS A 231 -16.71 4.16 -7.19
CA LYS A 231 -17.44 5.38 -6.85
C LYS A 231 -16.84 5.92 -5.55
N TYR A 232 -16.05 6.98 -5.67
CA TYR A 232 -15.57 7.74 -4.52
C TYR A 232 -16.77 8.39 -3.82
N VAL A 233 -17.15 7.86 -2.68
CA VAL A 233 -17.99 8.62 -1.74
C VAL A 233 -17.05 9.55 -1.00
N ASN A 234 -17.00 10.80 -1.47
CA ASN A 234 -16.34 11.89 -0.76
C ASN A 234 -17.14 12.20 0.50
N ASN A 235 -16.77 11.64 1.63
CA ASN A 235 -17.15 12.18 2.93
C ASN A 235 -16.10 13.19 3.38
N TYR A 236 -16.11 14.38 2.78
CA TYR A 236 -15.55 15.57 3.37
C TYR A 236 -16.67 16.20 4.21
N ASN A 237 -16.70 15.93 5.50
CA ASN A 237 -17.33 16.84 6.46
C ASN A 237 -16.24 17.81 6.93
N TYR A 238 -16.57 19.11 6.82
CA TYR A 238 -15.84 20.29 7.27
C TYR A 238 -15.47 20.22 8.75
#